data_4ab25b980972ba705401d4eccd0ca23d
#
_entry.id   4ab25b980972ba705401d4eccd0ca23d
#
_cell.length_a   1.000
_cell.length_b   1.000
_cell.length_c   1.000
_cell.angle_alpha   90.00
_cell.angle_beta   90.00
_cell.angle_gamma   90.00
#
_symmetry.space_group_name_H-M   'P 1'
#
loop_
_entity.id
_entity.type
_entity.pdbx_description
1 polymer ?
#
loop_
_entity_poly.entity_id
_entity_poly.type
_entity_poly.pdbx_seq_one_letter_code
_entity_poly.pdbx_strand_id
1 'polypeptide(L)'
;MSFLKILGALLVACSGIFVARSLNSAQRGKLRQLNGVIALLRFMETNIDAYSMPLPEILKRCPREIYADCGYSEDNPPSVVKDIFDACMLLDGELRRLLDEFSCEVGRGYRQEQLALLKRTLLVLEERQRLLSSALPGKTRVNAAVCISVSLSVVILFL
;
A
#
# COMPACT_ATOMS: atom_id res chain seq x y z
N MET A 1 29.05 26.65 -27.48
CA MET A 1 29.01 25.20 -27.10
C MET A 1 28.74 24.93 -25.63
N SER A 2 29.10 25.83 -24.71
CA SER A 2 28.90 25.65 -23.26
C SER A 2 27.43 25.63 -22.80
N PHE A 3 26.56 26.43 -23.43
CA PHE A 3 25.14 26.52 -23.06
C PHE A 3 24.37 25.21 -23.25
N LEU A 4 24.65 24.48 -24.34
CA LEU A 4 24.02 23.21 -24.65
C LEU A 4 24.43 22.12 -23.66
N LYS A 5 25.69 22.14 -23.19
CA LYS A 5 26.19 21.22 -22.18
C LYS A 5 25.55 21.46 -20.81
N ILE A 6 25.40 22.74 -20.41
CA ILE A 6 24.76 23.12 -19.15
C ILE A 6 23.28 22.72 -19.17
N LEU A 7 22.59 22.93 -20.28
CA LEU A 7 21.18 22.52 -20.43
C LEU A 7 21.00 21.00 -20.34
N GLY A 8 21.90 20.24 -20.98
CA GLY A 8 21.90 18.78 -20.90
C GLY A 8 22.14 18.28 -19.47
N ALA A 9 23.09 18.84 -18.75
CA ALA A 9 23.38 18.52 -17.36
C ALA A 9 22.18 18.77 -16.44
N LEU A 10 21.49 19.91 -16.65
CA LEU A 10 20.31 20.27 -15.88
C LEU A 10 19.13 19.32 -16.11
N LEU A 11 18.92 18.90 -17.38
CA LEU A 11 17.90 17.91 -17.72
C LEU A 11 18.16 16.54 -17.07
N VAL A 12 19.40 16.08 -17.06
CA VAL A 12 19.78 14.81 -16.40
C VAL A 12 19.56 14.90 -14.89
N ALA A 13 19.95 16.00 -14.25
CA ALA A 13 19.71 16.20 -12.82
C ALA A 13 18.21 16.20 -12.46
N CYS A 14 17.39 16.91 -13.22
CA CYS A 14 15.94 16.94 -13.03
C CYS A 14 15.30 15.54 -13.20
N SER A 15 15.73 14.77 -14.21
CA SER A 15 15.23 13.42 -14.43
C SER A 15 15.58 12.46 -13.28
N GLY A 16 16.78 12.54 -12.71
CA GLY A 16 17.19 11.77 -11.55
C GLY A 16 16.35 12.05 -10.31
N ILE A 17 16.03 13.33 -10.04
CA ILE A 17 15.16 13.72 -8.94
C ILE A 17 13.73 13.20 -9.15
N PHE A 18 13.23 13.26 -10.38
CA PHE A 18 11.89 12.78 -10.70
C PHE A 18 11.76 11.26 -10.49
N VAL A 19 12.74 10.49 -10.94
CA VAL A 19 12.78 9.02 -10.73
C VAL A 19 12.84 8.68 -9.24
N ALA A 20 13.70 9.37 -8.45
CA ALA A 20 13.78 9.15 -7.01
C ALA A 20 12.45 9.42 -6.31
N ARG A 21 11.74 10.49 -6.68
CA ARG A 21 10.42 10.81 -6.14
C ARG A 21 9.36 9.79 -6.51
N SER A 22 9.37 9.30 -7.76
CA SER A 22 8.43 8.27 -8.22
C SER A 22 8.59 6.96 -7.45
N LEU A 23 9.82 6.49 -7.27
CA LEU A 23 10.11 5.29 -6.47
C LEU A 23 9.67 5.43 -5.01
N ASN A 24 9.91 6.59 -4.40
CA ASN A 24 9.48 6.85 -3.03
C ASN A 24 7.95 6.95 -2.90
N SER A 25 7.27 7.52 -3.91
CA SER A 25 5.81 7.58 -3.95
C SER A 25 5.18 6.19 -4.02
N ALA A 26 5.71 5.30 -4.84
CA ALA A 26 5.23 3.92 -4.95
C ALA A 26 5.35 3.15 -3.61
N GLN A 27 6.47 3.31 -2.90
CA GLN A 27 6.66 2.68 -1.59
C GLN A 27 5.69 3.22 -0.53
N ARG A 28 5.44 4.52 -0.52
CA ARG A 28 4.45 5.15 0.37
C ARG A 28 3.03 4.70 0.03
N GLY A 29 2.70 4.59 -1.27
CA GLY A 29 1.42 4.08 -1.74
C GLY A 29 1.16 2.66 -1.26
N LYS A 30 2.18 1.80 -1.31
CA LYS A 30 2.12 0.43 -0.80
C LYS A 30 1.82 0.38 0.70
N LEU A 31 2.53 1.17 1.49
CA LEU A 31 2.27 1.25 2.93
C LEU A 31 0.87 1.80 3.22
N ARG A 32 0.42 2.80 2.45
CA ARG A 32 -0.93 3.35 2.58
C ARG A 32 -2.01 2.29 2.32
N GLN A 33 -1.88 1.50 1.25
CA GLN A 33 -2.82 0.41 0.97
C GLN A 33 -2.82 -0.66 2.06
N LEU A 34 -1.64 -1.04 2.56
CA LEU A 34 -1.54 -2.00 3.66
C LEU A 34 -2.22 -1.46 4.94
N ASN A 35 -2.02 -0.17 5.25
CA ASN A 35 -2.69 0.49 6.38
C ASN A 35 -4.21 0.52 6.19
N GLY A 36 -4.70 0.78 4.98
CA GLY A 36 -6.11 0.74 4.65
C GLY A 36 -6.73 -0.64 4.89
N VAL A 37 -6.05 -1.69 4.42
CA VAL A 37 -6.49 -3.08 4.67
C VAL A 37 -6.51 -3.42 6.15
N ILE A 38 -5.49 -3.06 6.92
CA ILE A 38 -5.47 -3.27 8.37
C ILE A 38 -6.62 -2.51 9.05
N ALA A 39 -6.88 -1.27 8.66
CA ALA A 39 -7.99 -0.48 9.20
C ALA A 39 -9.35 -1.13 8.88
N LEU A 40 -9.53 -1.65 7.67
CA LEU A 40 -10.73 -2.37 7.25
C LEU A 40 -10.94 -3.62 8.10
N LEU A 41 -9.92 -4.46 8.27
CA LEU A 41 -10.04 -5.69 9.06
C LEU A 41 -10.31 -5.39 10.55
N ARG A 42 -9.71 -4.36 11.12
CA ARG A 42 -10.01 -3.92 12.50
C ARG A 42 -11.45 -3.39 12.62
N PHE A 43 -11.92 -2.66 11.62
CA PHE A 43 -13.30 -2.20 11.59
C PHE A 43 -14.28 -3.40 11.54
N MET A 44 -13.98 -4.40 10.72
CA MET A 44 -14.76 -5.64 10.66
C MET A 44 -14.73 -6.39 11.99
N GLU A 45 -13.54 -6.58 12.58
CA GLU A 45 -13.37 -7.24 13.88
C GLU A 45 -14.26 -6.58 14.96
N THR A 46 -14.19 -5.26 15.08
CA THR A 46 -14.97 -4.50 16.06
C THR A 46 -16.48 -4.69 15.87
N ASN A 47 -16.98 -4.62 14.62
CA ASN A 47 -18.40 -4.74 14.35
C ASN A 47 -18.93 -6.17 14.51
N ILE A 48 -18.12 -7.19 14.18
CA ILE A 48 -18.48 -8.57 14.43
C ILE A 48 -18.45 -8.88 15.92
N ASP A 49 -17.44 -8.38 16.64
CA ASP A 49 -17.29 -8.65 18.07
C ASP A 49 -18.35 -7.94 18.92
N ALA A 50 -18.56 -6.65 18.72
CA ALA A 50 -19.48 -5.87 19.54
C ALA A 50 -20.96 -6.07 19.16
N TYR A 51 -21.26 -6.22 17.87
CA TYR A 51 -22.64 -6.14 17.37
C TYR A 51 -23.11 -7.39 16.64
N SER A 52 -22.26 -8.40 16.45
CA SER A 52 -22.58 -9.61 15.64
C SER A 52 -23.16 -9.27 14.27
N MET A 53 -22.67 -8.16 13.68
CA MET A 53 -23.19 -7.59 12.45
C MET A 53 -22.78 -8.44 11.24
N PRO A 54 -23.69 -8.70 10.28
CA PRO A 54 -23.37 -9.44 9.07
C PRO A 54 -22.43 -8.62 8.15
N LEU A 55 -21.52 -9.31 7.49
CA LEU A 55 -20.47 -8.72 6.66
C LEU A 55 -20.96 -7.67 5.64
N PRO A 56 -22.05 -7.90 4.88
CA PRO A 56 -22.56 -6.90 3.93
C PRO A 56 -22.99 -5.59 4.59
N GLU A 57 -23.47 -5.66 5.83
CA GLU A 57 -23.87 -4.46 6.57
C GLU A 57 -22.67 -3.71 7.11
N ILE A 58 -21.62 -4.42 7.54
CA ILE A 58 -20.34 -3.84 7.94
C ILE A 58 -19.73 -3.07 6.77
N LEU A 59 -19.72 -3.65 5.57
CA LEU A 59 -19.19 -2.99 4.38
C LEU A 59 -19.97 -1.72 4.04
N LYS A 60 -21.28 -1.72 4.15
CA LYS A 60 -22.08 -0.51 3.90
C LYS A 60 -21.81 0.63 4.88
N ARG A 61 -21.44 0.30 6.12
CA ARG A 61 -21.16 1.28 7.20
C ARG A 61 -19.69 1.71 7.26
N CYS A 62 -18.82 1.04 6.51
CA CYS A 62 -17.40 1.36 6.55
C CYS A 62 -17.12 2.76 6.00
N PRO A 63 -16.28 3.56 6.68
CA PRO A 63 -15.90 4.89 6.21
C PRO A 63 -15.26 4.85 4.82
N ARG A 64 -15.65 5.78 3.95
CA ARG A 64 -15.09 5.89 2.58
C ARG A 64 -13.58 6.12 2.55
N GLU A 65 -13.03 6.73 3.58
CA GLU A 65 -11.59 6.97 3.73
C GLU A 65 -10.80 5.65 3.75
N ILE A 66 -11.33 4.63 4.45
CA ILE A 66 -10.70 3.30 4.52
C ILE A 66 -10.66 2.66 3.13
N TYR A 67 -11.75 2.77 2.36
CA TYR A 67 -11.80 2.27 0.98
C TYR A 67 -10.81 3.00 0.07
N ALA A 68 -10.73 4.32 0.18
CA ALA A 68 -9.78 5.12 -0.59
C ALA A 68 -8.33 4.76 -0.27
N ASP A 69 -8.02 4.45 0.99
CA ASP A 69 -6.69 4.00 1.40
C ASP A 69 -6.35 2.61 0.85
N CYS A 70 -7.34 1.72 0.70
CA CYS A 70 -7.18 0.45 0.00
C CYS A 70 -6.99 0.60 -1.51
N GLY A 71 -7.34 1.77 -2.07
CA GLY A 71 -7.32 2.02 -3.52
C GLY A 71 -8.65 1.78 -4.21
N TYR A 72 -9.72 1.50 -3.45
CA TYR A 72 -11.07 1.35 -3.97
C TYR A 72 -11.71 2.74 -4.13
N SER A 73 -12.04 3.12 -5.36
CA SER A 73 -12.51 4.47 -5.70
C SER A 73 -13.92 4.50 -6.30
N GLU A 74 -14.67 3.42 -6.22
CA GLU A 74 -16.04 3.41 -6.72
C GLU A 74 -16.99 4.16 -5.77
N ASP A 75 -18.01 4.78 -6.33
CA ASP A 75 -19.01 5.56 -5.56
C ASP A 75 -19.93 4.68 -4.72
N ASN A 76 -20.15 3.44 -5.14
CA ASN A 76 -20.97 2.48 -4.43
C ASN A 76 -20.14 1.67 -3.42
N PRO A 77 -20.68 1.38 -2.22
CA PRO A 77 -20.01 0.48 -1.29
C PRO A 77 -19.83 -0.91 -1.93
N PRO A 78 -18.69 -1.56 -1.71
CA PRO A 78 -18.40 -2.87 -2.29
C PRO A 78 -19.40 -3.91 -1.78
N SER A 79 -19.78 -4.84 -2.64
CA SER A 79 -20.70 -5.93 -2.30
C SER A 79 -20.01 -7.06 -1.56
N VAL A 80 -18.73 -7.28 -1.86
CA VAL A 80 -17.89 -8.31 -1.26
C VAL A 80 -16.51 -7.74 -0.93
N VAL A 81 -15.86 -8.33 0.08
CA VAL A 81 -14.52 -7.89 0.53
C VAL A 81 -13.49 -8.06 -0.56
N LYS A 82 -13.67 -9.03 -1.44
CA LYS A 82 -12.78 -9.31 -2.56
C LYS A 82 -12.60 -8.11 -3.49
N ASP A 83 -13.68 -7.38 -3.78
CA ASP A 83 -13.62 -6.20 -4.67
C ASP A 83 -12.63 -5.14 -4.13
N ILE A 84 -12.56 -5.00 -2.79
CA ILE A 84 -11.63 -4.08 -2.14
C ILE A 84 -10.20 -4.58 -2.27
N PHE A 85 -9.96 -5.88 -2.09
CA PHE A 85 -8.62 -6.46 -2.17
C PHE A 85 -8.08 -6.49 -3.59
N ASP A 86 -8.93 -6.68 -4.58
CA ASP A 86 -8.57 -6.60 -6.00
C ASP A 86 -8.13 -5.18 -6.38
N ALA A 87 -8.66 -4.14 -5.72
CA ALA A 87 -8.22 -2.76 -5.88
C ALA A 87 -6.85 -2.47 -5.24
N CYS A 88 -6.37 -3.32 -4.33
CA CYS A 88 -5.06 -3.17 -3.67
C CYS A 88 -3.88 -3.57 -4.59
N MET A 89 -3.71 -2.88 -5.72
CA MET A 89 -2.74 -3.26 -6.76
C MET A 89 -1.26 -3.14 -6.36
N LEU A 90 -0.95 -2.33 -5.36
CA LEU A 90 0.43 -2.07 -4.93
C LEU A 90 0.97 -3.10 -3.94
N LEU A 91 0.13 -4.01 -3.44
CA LEU A 91 0.55 -5.05 -2.50
C LEU A 91 1.33 -6.18 -3.22
N ASP A 92 2.28 -6.79 -2.49
CA ASP A 92 3.07 -7.92 -3.01
C ASP A 92 2.20 -9.15 -3.25
N GLY A 93 2.63 -10.03 -4.15
CA GLY A 93 1.91 -11.25 -4.48
C GLY A 93 1.66 -12.18 -3.29
N GLU A 94 2.55 -12.18 -2.29
CA GLU A 94 2.37 -12.92 -1.04
C GLU A 94 1.20 -12.37 -0.21
N LEU A 95 1.13 -11.03 -0.06
CA LEU A 95 0.02 -10.37 0.63
C LEU A 95 -1.30 -10.53 -0.11
N ARG A 96 -1.27 -10.43 -1.45
CA ARG A 96 -2.46 -10.69 -2.26
C ARG A 96 -3.01 -12.09 -2.03
N ARG A 97 -2.14 -13.10 -2.09
CA ARG A 97 -2.56 -14.48 -1.87
C ARG A 97 -3.19 -14.67 -0.49
N LEU A 98 -2.60 -14.07 0.56
CA LEU A 98 -3.18 -14.07 1.91
C LEU A 98 -4.57 -13.43 1.94
N LEU A 99 -4.76 -12.30 1.24
CA LEU A 99 -6.05 -11.61 1.18
C LEU A 99 -7.09 -12.37 0.35
N ASP A 100 -6.66 -13.05 -0.72
CA ASP A 100 -7.53 -13.93 -1.52
C ASP A 100 -8.02 -15.12 -0.68
N GLU A 101 -7.12 -15.79 0.05
CA GLU A 101 -7.49 -16.87 0.97
C GLU A 101 -8.48 -16.37 2.04
N PHE A 102 -8.18 -15.23 2.67
CA PHE A 102 -9.07 -14.59 3.63
C PHE A 102 -10.45 -14.29 3.02
N SER A 103 -10.52 -13.75 1.80
CA SER A 103 -11.77 -13.40 1.14
C SER A 103 -12.66 -14.61 0.84
N CYS A 104 -12.05 -15.80 0.66
CA CYS A 104 -12.75 -17.05 0.46
C CYS A 104 -13.36 -17.62 1.74
N GLU A 105 -12.74 -17.35 2.88
CA GLU A 105 -13.13 -17.91 4.19
C GLU A 105 -14.06 -16.97 4.98
N VAL A 106 -13.86 -15.64 4.84
CA VAL A 106 -14.63 -14.64 5.59
C VAL A 106 -16.12 -14.73 5.25
N GLY A 107 -16.94 -14.67 6.28
CA GLY A 107 -18.41 -14.74 6.15
C GLY A 107 -19.00 -16.16 6.10
N ARG A 108 -18.18 -17.22 6.12
CA ARG A 108 -18.66 -18.61 6.03
C ARG A 108 -18.74 -19.36 7.35
N GLY A 109 -18.09 -18.86 8.39
CA GLY A 109 -17.99 -19.53 9.69
C GLY A 109 -18.86 -18.91 10.77
N TYR A 110 -18.86 -19.54 11.96
CA TYR A 110 -19.44 -18.96 13.16
C TYR A 110 -18.64 -17.73 13.61
N ARG A 111 -19.26 -16.86 14.41
CA ARG A 111 -18.65 -15.61 14.89
C ARG A 111 -17.23 -15.81 15.45
N GLN A 112 -17.03 -16.83 16.27
CA GLN A 112 -15.72 -17.09 16.88
C GLN A 112 -14.65 -17.46 15.85
N GLU A 113 -15.02 -18.24 14.84
CA GLU A 113 -14.13 -18.62 13.73
C GLU A 113 -13.76 -17.41 12.89
N GLN A 114 -14.73 -16.53 12.60
CA GLN A 114 -14.47 -15.30 11.87
C GLN A 114 -13.55 -14.35 12.64
N LEU A 115 -13.74 -14.20 13.96
CA LEU A 115 -12.85 -13.40 14.80
C LEU A 115 -11.44 -14.00 14.87
N ALA A 116 -11.31 -15.32 14.94
CA ALA A 116 -10.02 -15.99 14.93
C ALA A 116 -9.29 -15.79 13.59
N LEU A 117 -10.01 -15.90 12.47
CA LEU A 117 -9.49 -15.64 11.13
C LEU A 117 -9.00 -14.19 10.99
N LEU A 118 -9.82 -13.22 11.42
CA LEU A 118 -9.47 -11.80 11.40
C LEU A 118 -8.21 -11.52 12.22
N LYS A 119 -8.15 -12.00 13.46
CA LYS A 119 -6.99 -11.81 14.35
C LYS A 119 -5.71 -12.40 13.76
N ARG A 120 -5.78 -13.63 13.22
CA ARG A 120 -4.63 -14.26 12.56
C ARG A 120 -4.13 -13.45 11.37
N THR A 121 -5.04 -13.01 10.51
CA THR A 121 -4.69 -12.21 9.33
C THR A 121 -4.12 -10.86 9.74
N LEU A 122 -4.72 -10.18 10.72
CA LEU A 122 -4.22 -8.91 11.25
C LEU A 122 -2.79 -9.02 11.77
N LEU A 123 -2.46 -10.06 12.54
CA LEU A 123 -1.09 -10.27 13.04
C LEU A 123 -0.05 -10.34 11.91
N VAL A 124 -0.36 -11.04 10.83
CA VAL A 124 0.53 -11.14 9.67
C VAL A 124 0.68 -9.80 8.97
N LEU A 125 -0.42 -9.07 8.77
CA LEU A 125 -0.41 -7.77 8.10
C LEU A 125 0.32 -6.71 8.92
N GLU A 126 0.13 -6.68 10.23
CA GLU A 126 0.80 -5.75 11.15
C GLU A 126 2.30 -5.99 11.20
N GLU A 127 2.74 -7.24 11.21
CA GLU A 127 4.17 -7.56 11.13
C GLU A 127 4.76 -7.09 9.79
N ARG A 128 4.06 -7.30 8.68
CA ARG A 128 4.48 -6.78 7.36
C ARG A 128 4.51 -5.25 7.32
N GLN A 129 3.52 -4.59 7.93
CA GLN A 129 3.48 -3.14 8.08
C GLN A 129 4.71 -2.64 8.85
N ARG A 130 5.04 -3.27 9.97
CA ARG A 130 6.20 -2.92 10.80
C ARG A 130 7.50 -3.04 10.01
N LEU A 131 7.70 -4.14 9.28
CA LEU A 131 8.88 -4.36 8.45
C LEU A 131 8.98 -3.32 7.31
N LEU A 132 7.88 -3.02 6.63
CA LEU A 132 7.85 -2.02 5.57
C LEU A 132 8.10 -0.62 6.12
N SER A 133 7.49 -0.25 7.24
CA SER A 133 7.64 1.08 7.84
C SER A 133 9.07 1.33 8.34
N SER A 134 9.72 0.33 8.93
CA SER A 134 11.12 0.43 9.38
C SER A 134 12.12 0.50 8.22
N ALA A 135 11.82 -0.16 7.09
CA ALA A 135 12.69 -0.16 5.93
C ALA A 135 12.59 1.12 5.06
N LEU A 136 11.47 1.85 5.14
CA LEU A 136 11.20 3.03 4.32
C LEU A 136 12.26 4.14 4.44
N PRO A 137 12.67 4.58 5.66
CA PRO A 137 13.64 5.67 5.80
C PRO A 137 15.00 5.34 5.16
N GLY A 138 15.44 4.09 5.30
CA GLY A 138 16.68 3.61 4.68
C GLY A 138 16.60 3.59 3.15
N LYS A 139 15.53 3.00 2.61
CA LYS A 139 15.33 2.90 1.15
C LYS A 139 15.21 4.27 0.47
N THR A 140 14.51 5.22 1.09
CA THR A 140 14.38 6.57 0.52
C THR A 140 15.70 7.31 0.46
N ARG A 141 16.56 7.17 1.49
CA ARG A 141 17.90 7.77 1.51
C ARG A 141 18.82 7.14 0.48
N VAL A 142 18.83 5.82 0.38
CA VAL A 142 19.66 5.09 -0.60
C VAL A 142 19.23 5.43 -2.02
N ASN A 143 17.94 5.40 -2.32
CA ASN A 143 17.43 5.74 -3.65
C ASN A 143 17.80 7.18 -4.05
N ALA A 144 17.69 8.14 -3.14
CA ALA A 144 18.09 9.51 -3.40
C ALA A 144 19.60 9.62 -3.65
N ALA A 145 20.42 8.98 -2.82
CA ALA A 145 21.88 8.99 -2.98
C ALA A 145 22.32 8.38 -4.31
N VAL A 146 21.76 7.23 -4.69
CA VAL A 146 22.06 6.56 -5.96
C VAL A 146 21.66 7.43 -7.15
N CYS A 147 20.46 8.00 -7.15
CA CYS A 147 20.02 8.88 -8.23
C CYS A 147 20.90 10.12 -8.38
N ILE A 148 21.29 10.74 -7.26
CA ILE A 148 22.20 11.90 -7.25
C ILE A 148 23.58 11.51 -7.78
N SER A 149 24.14 10.39 -7.31
CA SER A 149 25.48 9.94 -7.73
C SER A 149 25.53 9.62 -9.22
N VAL A 150 24.51 8.92 -9.74
CA VAL A 150 24.43 8.61 -11.18
C VAL A 150 24.30 9.90 -11.99
N SER A 151 23.42 10.83 -11.57
CA SER A 151 23.25 12.11 -12.26
C SER A 151 24.56 12.93 -12.27
N LEU A 152 25.29 12.96 -11.15
CA LEU A 152 26.56 13.66 -11.05
C LEU A 152 27.64 13.03 -11.95
N SER A 153 27.73 11.70 -11.97
CA SER A 153 28.66 10.96 -12.83
C SER A 153 28.42 11.25 -14.31
N VAL A 154 27.18 11.29 -14.75
CA VAL A 154 26.82 11.63 -16.13
C VAL A 154 27.21 13.08 -16.45
N VAL A 155 26.97 14.02 -15.55
CA VAL A 155 27.37 15.42 -15.71
C VAL A 155 28.89 15.55 -15.89
N ILE A 156 29.67 14.87 -15.06
CA ILE A 156 31.16 14.90 -15.12
C ILE A 156 31.64 14.30 -16.45
N LEU A 157 31.01 13.23 -16.94
CA LEU A 157 31.41 12.59 -18.19
C LEU A 157 31.19 13.48 -19.43
N PHE A 158 30.21 14.39 -19.38
CA PHE A 158 29.87 15.29 -20.48
C PHE A 158 30.50 16.69 -20.38
N LEU A 159 31.18 17.00 -19.27
CA LEU A 159 31.87 18.27 -19.08
C LEU A 159 33.28 18.21 -19.67
#